data_19b4fbcb5da867d911f5bc02bd29ac21
#
_entry.id   19b4fbcb5da867d911f5bc02bd29ac21
#
_cell.length_a   1.000
_cell.length_b   1.000
_cell.length_c   1.000
_cell.angle_alpha   90.00
_cell.angle_beta   90.00
_cell.angle_gamma   90.00
#
_symmetry.space_group_name_H-M   'P 1'
#
loop_
_entity.id
_entity.type
_entity.pdbx_description
1 polymer ?
#
loop_
_entity_poly.entity_id
_entity_poly.type
_entity_poly.pdbx_seq_one_letter_code
_entity_poly.pdbx_strand_id
1 'polypeptide(L)'
;MRLRELLFAGLLILSCSVVALANAVPTMEDQYILTVQGESVAFEIRAEDADIDPQVDGSELLTFSILEGPIHGVLVGELTNISYRAPHIAAVEMIYVPADGYVGTDFITLSVVDPTGASAPGTATIEIEIEGRRSVGILTGNWTTGVTYNTQTGGFTAFRTQFTEVYRVGMLTLKSVADIQMETNAGVKTMVFDSMRFQTDFTLGGIDHTSTVSFDPSAGIGELYDYWLASSRFSLLGVDFVHTLYLPDSQTDSYQALAASTSLGSVSIANTLRFSMDASCGFPFSSNNTTVYWTWCDTTLGASIGFTCDGFDGLTLRASSIPISGFGWLYGDVTLDAAIVFDVDGKSLSADASWRPGSFGCIKLLAELNLGATGAGPVTGNTVAESLHIYGLRMECTIPSAFGAVSFVSATSLEPNSNSIVTGQTDYFEMFRFSGPLLACCGYPGSWSVATYFNTGAVMLFDWGMTLIRVDMAMSNHFNFTFETVFRSGFFGDPKLELSVGWTTRW
;
A
#
# COMPACT_ATOMS: atom_id res chain seq x y z
N MET A 1 -63.67 -3.52 30.91
CA MET A 1 -62.88 -2.53 30.18
C MET A 1 -63.84 -1.63 29.43
N ARG A 2 -63.87 -0.34 29.80
CA ARG A 2 -64.95 0.57 29.35
C ARG A 2 -64.54 1.14 27.98
N LEU A 3 -65.50 1.20 27.07
CA LEU A 3 -65.39 1.69 25.68
C LEU A 3 -64.57 3.01 25.54
N ARG A 4 -64.56 3.81 26.59
CA ARG A 4 -63.78 5.07 26.75
C ARG A 4 -62.24 4.84 26.76
N GLU A 5 -61.76 3.73 27.34
CA GLU A 5 -60.33 3.43 27.44
C GLU A 5 -59.78 2.88 26.14
N LEU A 6 -60.66 2.17 25.37
CA LEU A 6 -60.31 1.70 24.02
C LEU A 6 -60.26 2.85 22.99
N LEU A 7 -61.11 3.85 23.13
CA LEU A 7 -61.12 5.05 22.30
C LEU A 7 -59.89 5.94 22.59
N PHE A 8 -59.47 6.03 23.86
CA PHE A 8 -58.27 6.80 24.23
C PHE A 8 -56.98 6.10 23.79
N ALA A 9 -56.90 4.76 23.89
CA ALA A 9 -55.78 3.97 23.39
C ALA A 9 -55.71 4.02 21.87
N GLY A 10 -56.88 3.96 21.17
CA GLY A 10 -56.94 4.11 19.72
C GLY A 10 -56.53 5.49 19.23
N LEU A 11 -56.89 6.57 19.99
CA LEU A 11 -56.50 7.93 19.65
C LEU A 11 -55.02 8.19 19.94
N LEU A 12 -54.44 7.56 20.98
CA LEU A 12 -53.02 7.64 21.28
C LEU A 12 -52.15 6.87 20.26
N ILE A 13 -52.66 5.73 19.72
CA ILE A 13 -51.97 4.98 18.70
C ILE A 13 -52.09 5.71 17.34
N LEU A 14 -53.19 6.40 17.08
CA LEU A 14 -53.38 7.18 15.86
C LEU A 14 -52.58 8.48 15.87
N SER A 15 -52.31 9.06 17.09
CA SER A 15 -51.44 10.25 17.21
C SER A 15 -49.95 9.93 17.18
N CYS A 16 -49.57 8.68 17.41
CA CYS A 16 -48.15 8.22 17.19
C CYS A 16 -47.84 7.83 15.77
N SER A 17 -48.82 7.72 14.88
CA SER A 17 -48.59 7.26 13.50
C SER A 17 -48.57 8.39 12.47
N VAL A 18 -48.59 9.64 12.88
CA VAL A 18 -48.30 10.79 12.01
C VAL A 18 -47.12 11.54 12.61
N VAL A 19 -46.02 10.88 12.80
CA VAL A 19 -44.74 11.53 12.50
C VAL A 19 -44.73 11.59 10.97
N ALA A 20 -45.28 12.67 10.42
CA ALA A 20 -44.90 13.07 9.09
C ALA A 20 -43.35 13.10 9.15
N LEU A 21 -42.72 12.19 8.47
CA LEU A 21 -41.30 12.32 8.13
C LEU A 21 -41.24 13.64 7.36
N ALA A 22 -40.98 14.74 8.07
CA ALA A 22 -40.73 15.98 7.41
C ALA A 22 -39.46 15.73 6.62
N ASN A 23 -39.58 15.83 5.30
CA ASN A 23 -38.46 15.72 4.39
C ASN A 23 -37.35 16.66 4.88
N ALA A 24 -36.16 16.13 5.16
CA ALA A 24 -35.02 16.88 5.59
C ALA A 24 -34.54 17.78 4.46
N VAL A 25 -33.97 18.91 4.80
CA VAL A 25 -33.36 19.80 3.79
C VAL A 25 -31.93 19.34 3.61
N PRO A 26 -31.50 19.01 2.39
CA PRO A 26 -30.10 18.69 2.15
C PRO A 26 -29.20 19.87 2.49
N THR A 27 -28.09 19.58 3.14
CA THR A 27 -27.11 20.58 3.57
C THR A 27 -25.77 20.36 2.90
N MET A 28 -25.06 21.44 2.60
CA MET A 28 -23.72 21.44 2.07
C MET A 28 -22.85 22.42 2.88
N GLU A 29 -21.58 22.12 3.02
CA GLU A 29 -20.64 23.02 3.67
C GLU A 29 -19.79 23.77 2.62
N ASP A 30 -19.51 25.04 2.93
CA ASP A 30 -18.55 25.82 2.15
C ASP A 30 -17.15 25.18 2.24
N GLN A 31 -16.42 25.22 1.15
CA GLN A 31 -15.09 24.61 1.06
C GLN A 31 -14.06 25.63 0.59
N TYR A 32 -12.85 25.48 1.11
CA TYR A 32 -11.68 26.21 0.66
C TYR A 32 -10.66 25.22 0.08
N ILE A 33 -10.23 25.50 -1.15
CA ILE A 33 -9.31 24.64 -1.91
C ILE A 33 -8.11 25.49 -2.34
N LEU A 34 -6.92 24.95 -2.13
CA LEU A 34 -5.68 25.55 -2.53
C LEU A 34 -5.07 24.78 -3.69
N THR A 35 -4.70 25.45 -4.76
CA THR A 35 -3.93 24.90 -5.88
C THR A 35 -2.87 25.88 -6.35
N VAL A 36 -2.01 25.44 -7.27
CA VAL A 36 -0.94 26.24 -7.84
C VAL A 36 -1.25 26.52 -9.31
N GLN A 37 -0.82 27.67 -9.80
CA GLN A 37 -0.96 28.09 -11.18
C GLN A 37 -0.60 26.97 -12.17
N GLY A 38 -1.57 26.57 -13.01
CA GLY A 38 -1.41 25.51 -14.01
C GLY A 38 -1.44 24.08 -13.47
N GLU A 39 -1.73 23.88 -12.19
CA GLU A 39 -1.94 22.55 -11.60
C GLU A 39 -3.41 22.30 -11.33
N SER A 40 -3.93 21.17 -11.81
CA SER A 40 -5.30 20.76 -11.52
C SER A 40 -5.39 20.20 -10.09
N VAL A 41 -6.52 20.42 -9.44
CA VAL A 41 -6.81 19.91 -8.11
C VAL A 41 -8.10 19.12 -8.11
N ALA A 42 -8.05 17.90 -7.56
CA ALA A 42 -9.23 17.08 -7.33
C ALA A 42 -9.81 17.40 -5.96
N PHE A 43 -11.14 17.49 -5.88
CA PHE A 43 -11.87 17.72 -4.64
C PHE A 43 -13.20 17.02 -4.66
N GLU A 44 -13.78 16.84 -3.48
CA GLU A 44 -15.04 16.16 -3.29
C GLU A 44 -16.09 17.15 -2.80
N ILE A 45 -17.21 17.24 -3.51
CA ILE A 45 -18.39 17.98 -3.11
C ILE A 45 -19.23 17.04 -2.25
N ARG A 46 -19.59 17.45 -1.03
CA ARG A 46 -20.38 16.63 -0.10
C ARG A 46 -21.68 17.33 0.25
N ALA A 47 -22.74 16.52 0.29
CA ALA A 47 -24.03 16.92 0.83
C ALA A 47 -24.47 15.90 1.89
N GLU A 48 -25.10 16.38 2.93
CA GLU A 48 -25.74 15.57 3.95
C GLU A 48 -27.25 15.75 3.91
N ASP A 49 -27.98 14.64 3.93
CA ASP A 49 -29.43 14.62 4.02
C ASP A 49 -29.87 13.44 4.87
N ALA A 50 -30.64 13.72 5.92
CA ALA A 50 -31.07 12.69 6.87
C ALA A 50 -31.99 11.61 6.26
N ASP A 51 -32.59 11.88 5.12
CA ASP A 51 -33.51 10.97 4.45
C ASP A 51 -32.82 10.04 3.44
N ILE A 52 -31.53 10.28 3.15
CA ILE A 52 -30.73 9.37 2.32
C ILE A 52 -30.30 8.15 3.13
N ASP A 53 -30.69 6.99 2.66
CA ASP A 53 -30.11 5.72 3.12
C ASP A 53 -29.57 4.93 1.91
N PRO A 54 -28.26 4.92 1.69
CA PRO A 54 -27.67 4.22 0.55
C PRO A 54 -27.82 2.69 0.60
N GLN A 55 -28.32 2.14 1.70
CA GLN A 55 -28.54 0.71 1.88
C GLN A 55 -30.02 0.30 1.63
N VAL A 56 -30.92 1.26 1.49
CA VAL A 56 -32.34 1.00 1.24
C VAL A 56 -32.66 1.25 -0.23
N ASP A 57 -33.12 0.22 -0.91
CA ASP A 57 -33.63 0.31 -2.29
C ASP A 57 -34.81 1.28 -2.35
N GLY A 58 -34.65 2.39 -3.07
CA GLY A 58 -35.70 3.42 -3.22
C GLY A 58 -35.48 4.65 -2.30
N SER A 59 -34.32 4.77 -1.64
CA SER A 59 -33.95 6.01 -0.97
C SER A 59 -33.85 7.16 -1.97
N GLU A 60 -34.12 8.37 -1.51
CA GLU A 60 -34.07 9.59 -2.31
C GLU A 60 -32.67 9.82 -2.86
N LEU A 61 -32.59 10.22 -4.12
CA LEU A 61 -31.34 10.51 -4.79
C LEU A 61 -31.20 12.04 -4.88
N LEU A 62 -30.12 12.59 -4.32
CA LEU A 62 -29.83 14.01 -4.45
C LEU A 62 -29.42 14.38 -5.86
N THR A 63 -29.76 15.61 -6.24
CA THR A 63 -29.35 16.20 -7.53
C THR A 63 -28.45 17.40 -7.28
N PHE A 64 -27.22 17.32 -7.72
CA PHE A 64 -26.26 18.43 -7.66
C PHE A 64 -26.36 19.27 -8.92
N SER A 65 -26.25 20.60 -8.77
CA SER A 65 -26.18 21.54 -9.89
C SER A 65 -25.20 22.66 -9.58
N ILE A 66 -24.60 23.21 -10.64
CA ILE A 66 -23.75 24.38 -10.55
C ILE A 66 -24.63 25.59 -10.80
N LEU A 67 -24.75 26.49 -9.81
CA LEU A 67 -25.45 27.76 -9.95
C LEU A 67 -24.56 28.79 -10.63
N GLU A 68 -23.31 28.89 -10.18
CA GLU A 68 -22.29 29.74 -10.78
C GLU A 68 -21.02 28.93 -10.92
N GLY A 69 -20.52 28.80 -12.14
CA GLY A 69 -19.27 28.09 -12.44
C GLY A 69 -18.04 28.98 -12.25
N PRO A 70 -16.85 28.38 -12.26
CA PRO A 70 -15.61 29.14 -12.13
C PRO A 70 -15.42 30.08 -13.34
N ILE A 71 -14.85 31.27 -13.08
CA ILE A 71 -14.59 32.28 -14.13
C ILE A 71 -13.17 32.10 -14.70
N HIS A 72 -12.26 31.61 -13.86
CA HIS A 72 -10.83 31.54 -14.17
C HIS A 72 -10.29 30.11 -14.25
N GLY A 73 -11.17 29.16 -14.51
CA GLY A 73 -10.83 27.74 -14.65
C GLY A 73 -11.95 26.94 -15.29
N VAL A 74 -11.74 25.64 -15.35
CA VAL A 74 -12.71 24.68 -15.88
C VAL A 74 -12.91 23.57 -14.87
N LEU A 75 -14.18 23.16 -14.65
CA LEU A 75 -14.51 21.96 -13.90
C LEU A 75 -14.56 20.75 -14.85
N VAL A 76 -13.91 19.68 -14.43
CA VAL A 76 -13.93 18.39 -15.12
C VAL A 76 -14.51 17.36 -14.17
N GLY A 77 -15.49 16.61 -14.62
CA GLY A 77 -16.25 15.63 -13.86
C GLY A 77 -17.72 15.67 -14.20
N GLU A 78 -18.47 14.69 -13.72
CA GLU A 78 -19.90 14.60 -13.93
C GLU A 78 -20.62 14.67 -12.58
N LEU A 79 -21.49 15.66 -12.38
CA LEU A 79 -22.29 15.83 -11.18
C LEU A 79 -23.30 14.69 -10.95
N THR A 80 -23.51 13.84 -11.96
CA THR A 80 -24.37 12.65 -11.89
C THR A 80 -23.66 11.41 -11.36
N ASN A 81 -22.33 11.45 -11.25
CA ASN A 81 -21.56 10.34 -10.69
C ASN A 81 -21.48 10.46 -9.15
N ILE A 82 -22.61 10.25 -8.50
CA ILE A 82 -22.75 10.44 -7.07
C ILE A 82 -22.41 9.14 -6.34
N SER A 83 -21.52 9.23 -5.37
CA SER A 83 -21.24 8.15 -4.41
C SER A 83 -22.00 8.40 -3.12
N TYR A 84 -22.75 7.40 -2.66
CA TYR A 84 -23.47 7.48 -1.40
C TYR A 84 -22.72 6.74 -0.30
N ARG A 85 -22.58 7.37 0.88
CA ARG A 85 -21.87 6.82 2.02
C ARG A 85 -22.75 6.91 3.27
N ALA A 86 -22.81 5.81 4.01
CA ALA A 86 -23.50 5.80 5.30
C ALA A 86 -22.76 6.71 6.34
N PRO A 87 -23.48 7.41 7.23
CA PRO A 87 -24.92 7.52 7.29
C PRO A 87 -25.46 8.63 6.42
N HIS A 88 -25.92 9.01 5.57
CA HIS A 88 -26.62 10.17 4.98
C HIS A 88 -25.74 11.11 4.13
N ILE A 89 -24.64 10.62 3.57
CA ILE A 89 -23.71 11.44 2.78
C ILE A 89 -23.83 11.08 1.30
N ALA A 90 -24.01 12.10 0.45
CA ALA A 90 -23.83 12.03 -0.98
C ALA A 90 -22.58 12.84 -1.38
N ALA A 91 -21.73 12.26 -2.23
CA ALA A 91 -20.48 12.89 -2.60
C ALA A 91 -20.21 12.76 -4.11
N VAL A 92 -19.66 13.82 -4.71
CA VAL A 92 -19.26 13.89 -6.11
C VAL A 92 -17.79 14.33 -6.19
N GLU A 93 -16.99 13.58 -6.94
CA GLU A 93 -15.60 13.95 -7.21
C GLU A 93 -15.52 14.86 -8.44
N MET A 94 -14.85 15.99 -8.30
CA MET A 94 -14.61 16.96 -9.35
C MET A 94 -13.13 17.34 -9.42
N ILE A 95 -12.70 17.78 -10.59
CA ILE A 95 -11.35 18.29 -10.80
C ILE A 95 -11.49 19.73 -11.30
N TYR A 96 -10.82 20.64 -10.62
CA TYR A 96 -10.68 22.01 -11.11
C TYR A 96 -9.35 22.16 -11.84
N VAL A 97 -9.42 22.74 -13.04
CA VAL A 97 -8.26 23.05 -13.87
C VAL A 97 -8.19 24.56 -14.02
N PRO A 98 -7.19 25.25 -13.41
CA PRO A 98 -7.03 26.70 -13.54
C PRO A 98 -6.77 27.11 -14.99
N ALA A 99 -7.24 28.29 -15.36
CA ALA A 99 -6.88 28.90 -16.64
C ALA A 99 -5.38 29.20 -16.70
N ASP A 100 -4.81 29.05 -17.88
CA ASP A 100 -3.38 29.32 -18.09
C ASP A 100 -2.98 30.75 -17.62
N GLY A 101 -1.98 30.80 -16.75
CA GLY A 101 -1.42 32.02 -16.25
C GLY A 101 -2.22 32.70 -15.13
N TYR A 102 -3.39 32.26 -14.79
CA TYR A 102 -4.21 32.87 -13.74
C TYR A 102 -3.64 32.60 -12.32
N VAL A 103 -3.68 33.62 -11.49
CA VAL A 103 -3.35 33.63 -10.07
C VAL A 103 -4.39 34.48 -9.37
N GLY A 104 -4.94 34.00 -8.28
CA GLY A 104 -6.00 34.66 -7.51
C GLY A 104 -7.07 33.70 -7.10
N THR A 105 -8.22 34.21 -6.72
CA THR A 105 -9.34 33.40 -6.20
C THR A 105 -10.39 33.19 -7.26
N ASP A 106 -10.90 31.98 -7.38
CA ASP A 106 -12.05 31.62 -8.20
C ASP A 106 -13.14 31.04 -7.29
N PHE A 107 -14.39 31.11 -7.72
CA PHE A 107 -15.53 30.68 -6.92
C PHE A 107 -16.45 29.78 -7.71
N ILE A 108 -17.02 28.79 -7.04
CA ILE A 108 -18.05 27.92 -7.57
C ILE A 108 -19.21 27.92 -6.58
N THR A 109 -20.40 28.27 -7.05
CA THR A 109 -21.62 28.14 -6.23
C THR A 109 -22.40 26.93 -6.67
N LEU A 110 -22.66 26.05 -5.76
CA LEU A 110 -23.36 24.77 -5.96
C LEU A 110 -24.72 24.78 -5.28
N SER A 111 -25.62 23.97 -5.81
CA SER A 111 -26.89 23.67 -5.20
C SER A 111 -27.10 22.17 -5.19
N VAL A 112 -27.67 21.68 -4.11
CA VAL A 112 -28.15 20.31 -3.98
C VAL A 112 -29.66 20.35 -3.74
N VAL A 113 -30.39 19.50 -4.43
CA VAL A 113 -31.84 19.39 -4.34
C VAL A 113 -32.21 17.94 -4.12
N ASP A 114 -33.14 17.75 -3.21
CA ASP A 114 -33.89 16.51 -3.09
C ASP A 114 -35.03 16.52 -4.11
N PRO A 115 -35.07 15.56 -5.08
CA PRO A 115 -36.05 15.56 -6.16
C PRO A 115 -37.48 15.17 -5.71
N THR A 116 -37.63 14.56 -4.54
CA THR A 116 -38.98 14.16 -4.05
C THR A 116 -39.67 15.30 -3.34
N GLY A 117 -39.02 16.43 -3.20
CA GLY A 117 -39.32 17.32 -2.24
C GLY A 117 -39.90 18.63 -2.33
N ALA A 118 -40.39 18.93 -1.19
CA ALA A 118 -40.83 20.22 -0.74
C ALA A 118 -39.71 20.98 0.02
N SER A 119 -38.49 20.46 0.04
CA SER A 119 -37.39 21.09 0.77
C SER A 119 -36.71 22.20 -0.05
N ALA A 120 -36.21 23.21 0.65
CA ALA A 120 -35.38 24.24 0.00
C ALA A 120 -34.06 23.65 -0.47
N PRO A 121 -33.46 24.15 -1.58
CA PRO A 121 -32.15 23.66 -2.01
C PRO A 121 -31.07 24.02 -0.99
N GLY A 122 -30.20 23.07 -0.68
CA GLY A 122 -28.93 23.36 0.00
C GLY A 122 -27.98 24.08 -0.96
N THR A 123 -27.24 25.05 -0.47
CA THR A 123 -26.23 25.77 -1.28
C THR A 123 -24.91 25.81 -0.55
N ALA A 124 -23.81 25.74 -1.29
CA ALA A 124 -22.46 25.96 -0.78
C ALA A 124 -21.62 26.72 -1.80
N THR A 125 -20.64 27.44 -1.28
CA THR A 125 -19.64 28.12 -2.08
C THR A 125 -18.29 27.41 -1.90
N ILE A 126 -17.65 27.09 -3.01
CA ILE A 126 -16.29 26.60 -3.02
C ILE A 126 -15.38 27.74 -3.45
N GLU A 127 -14.53 28.16 -2.54
CA GLU A 127 -13.48 29.13 -2.81
C GLU A 127 -12.21 28.39 -3.19
N ILE A 128 -11.67 28.72 -4.38
CA ILE A 128 -10.44 28.12 -4.89
C ILE A 128 -9.39 29.20 -4.97
N GLU A 129 -8.38 29.13 -4.15
CA GLU A 129 -7.21 29.99 -4.22
C GLU A 129 -6.15 29.37 -5.12
N ILE A 130 -5.79 30.08 -6.17
CA ILE A 130 -4.74 29.72 -7.11
C ILE A 130 -3.51 30.57 -6.78
N GLU A 131 -2.55 29.95 -6.10
CA GLU A 131 -1.28 30.62 -5.83
C GLU A 131 -0.45 30.72 -7.10
N GLY A 132 0.17 31.85 -7.27
CA GLY A 132 1.16 32.01 -8.34
C GLY A 132 2.29 31.02 -8.16
N ARG A 133 2.77 30.43 -9.25
CA ARG A 133 4.06 29.74 -9.24
C ARG A 133 5.15 30.74 -8.85
N ARG A 134 5.15 31.16 -7.60
CA ARG A 134 6.32 31.81 -7.05
C ARG A 134 7.39 30.76 -7.02
N SER A 135 8.60 31.11 -7.45
CA SER A 135 9.83 30.39 -7.16
C SER A 135 10.17 30.38 -5.65
N VAL A 136 9.16 30.56 -4.79
CA VAL A 136 9.26 30.41 -3.35
C VAL A 136 9.14 28.92 -3.09
N GLY A 137 10.25 28.32 -2.73
CA GLY A 137 10.26 26.89 -2.44
C GLY A 137 9.31 26.54 -1.31
N ILE A 138 8.54 25.49 -1.50
CA ILE A 138 7.68 24.91 -0.45
C ILE A 138 8.52 23.89 0.29
N LEU A 139 8.72 24.12 1.58
CA LEU A 139 9.35 23.17 2.49
C LEU A 139 8.26 22.37 3.19
N THR A 140 8.30 21.07 3.00
CA THR A 140 7.47 20.10 3.72
C THR A 140 8.35 19.04 4.33
N GLY A 141 7.85 18.31 5.31
CA GLY A 141 8.66 17.24 5.88
C GLY A 141 7.88 16.35 6.82
N ASN A 142 8.57 15.36 7.33
CA ASN A 142 8.10 14.54 8.43
C ASN A 142 9.23 14.22 9.39
N TRP A 143 8.85 14.03 10.63
CA TRP A 143 9.70 13.52 11.68
C TRP A 143 9.04 12.29 12.28
N THR A 144 9.70 11.15 12.17
CA THR A 144 9.23 9.88 12.72
C THR A 144 10.21 9.43 13.80
N THR A 145 9.69 9.08 14.97
CA THR A 145 10.50 8.55 16.07
C THR A 145 9.85 7.28 16.61
N GLY A 146 10.68 6.29 16.91
CA GLY A 146 10.31 5.06 17.59
C GLY A 146 11.23 4.79 18.77
N VAL A 147 10.65 4.39 19.90
CA VAL A 147 11.35 4.03 21.11
C VAL A 147 10.84 2.69 21.60
N THR A 148 11.73 1.76 21.90
CA THR A 148 11.37 0.46 22.48
C THR A 148 11.99 0.33 23.88
N TYR A 149 11.15 -0.01 24.85
CA TYR A 149 11.54 -0.29 26.22
C TYR A 149 11.32 -1.76 26.55
N ASN A 150 12.31 -2.42 27.09
CA ASN A 150 12.22 -3.82 27.54
C ASN A 150 12.16 -3.86 29.07
N THR A 151 11.10 -4.44 29.60
CA THR A 151 10.84 -4.48 31.06
C THR A 151 11.78 -5.43 31.79
N GLN A 152 12.31 -6.47 31.11
CA GLN A 152 13.21 -7.44 31.71
C GLN A 152 14.60 -6.85 31.93
N THR A 153 15.11 -6.10 30.96
CA THR A 153 16.40 -5.42 31.08
C THR A 153 16.32 -4.11 31.84
N GLY A 154 15.10 -3.61 32.08
CA GLY A 154 14.84 -2.34 32.74
C GLY A 154 15.37 -1.14 31.94
N GLY A 155 15.43 -1.22 30.61
CA GLY A 155 16.03 -0.19 29.79
C GLY A 155 15.48 -0.09 28.38
N PHE A 156 15.85 1.00 27.70
CA PHE A 156 15.56 1.16 26.28
C PHE A 156 16.43 0.20 25.47
N THR A 157 15.80 -0.55 24.55
CA THR A 157 16.48 -1.52 23.68
C THR A 157 16.64 -1.02 22.26
N ALA A 158 15.77 -0.11 21.84
CA ALA A 158 15.89 0.54 20.54
C ALA A 158 15.42 1.99 20.63
N PHE A 159 16.09 2.83 19.88
CA PHE A 159 15.65 4.18 19.53
C PHE A 159 16.00 4.41 18.08
N ARG A 160 15.07 4.92 17.31
CA ARG A 160 15.29 5.34 15.93
C ARG A 160 14.52 6.62 15.69
N THR A 161 15.15 7.59 15.07
CA THR A 161 14.46 8.80 14.63
C THR A 161 14.91 9.15 13.22
N GLN A 162 13.95 9.50 12.39
CA GLN A 162 14.16 9.84 10.99
C GLN A 162 13.55 11.19 10.71
N PHE A 163 14.34 12.07 10.12
CA PHE A 163 13.91 13.35 9.57
C PHE A 163 13.88 13.25 8.05
N THR A 164 12.78 13.64 7.46
CA THR A 164 12.66 13.80 6.02
C THR A 164 12.22 15.21 5.71
N GLU A 165 12.97 15.89 4.87
CA GLU A 165 12.66 17.24 4.40
C GLU A 165 12.57 17.23 2.89
N VAL A 166 11.55 17.90 2.35
CA VAL A 166 11.32 18.01 0.92
C VAL A 166 11.14 19.50 0.60
N TYR A 167 12.05 20.02 -0.18
CA TYR A 167 12.01 21.39 -0.67
C TYR A 167 11.71 21.39 -2.18
N ARG A 168 10.64 22.05 -2.59
CA ARG A 168 10.22 22.13 -3.97
C ARG A 168 10.31 23.55 -4.50
N VAL A 169 11.02 23.72 -5.62
CA VAL A 169 11.15 25.01 -6.32
C VAL A 169 10.92 24.81 -7.81
N GLY A 170 9.77 25.21 -8.30
CA GLY A 170 9.41 24.97 -9.70
C GLY A 170 9.44 23.47 -10.05
N MET A 171 10.28 23.10 -11.01
CA MET A 171 10.45 21.70 -11.44
C MET A 171 11.50 20.92 -10.62
N LEU A 172 12.16 21.57 -9.66
CA LEU A 172 13.19 20.97 -8.82
C LEU A 172 12.62 20.56 -7.48
N THR A 173 12.81 19.30 -7.10
CA THR A 173 12.55 18.77 -5.76
C THR A 173 13.86 18.33 -5.14
N LEU A 174 14.18 18.88 -3.98
CA LEU A 174 15.29 18.45 -3.15
C LEU A 174 14.72 17.73 -1.94
N LYS A 175 15.20 16.53 -1.66
CA LYS A 175 14.79 15.75 -0.51
C LYS A 175 16.01 15.36 0.31
N SER A 176 15.97 15.59 1.61
CA SER A 176 16.95 15.07 2.55
C SER A 176 16.30 14.08 3.50
N VAL A 177 17.01 13.02 3.83
CA VAL A 177 16.61 12.02 4.84
C VAL A 177 17.79 11.78 5.74
N ALA A 178 17.61 12.03 7.04
CA ALA A 178 18.59 11.71 8.06
C ALA A 178 18.00 10.67 9.02
N ASP A 179 18.74 9.60 9.25
CA ASP A 179 18.36 8.51 10.14
C ASP A 179 19.36 8.44 11.30
N ILE A 180 18.83 8.45 12.51
CA ILE A 180 19.61 8.35 13.75
C ILE A 180 19.07 7.17 14.53
N GLN A 181 19.94 6.29 14.95
CA GLN A 181 19.55 5.12 15.73
C GLN A 181 20.44 4.93 16.97
N MET A 182 19.96 4.11 17.88
CA MET A 182 20.73 3.71 19.06
C MET A 182 21.43 2.39 18.75
N GLU A 183 22.73 2.39 18.85
CA GLU A 183 23.55 1.19 18.78
C GLU A 183 24.02 0.76 20.17
N THR A 184 24.21 -0.56 20.32
CA THR A 184 24.74 -1.14 21.55
C THR A 184 26.04 -1.88 21.24
N ASN A 185 27.15 -1.26 21.54
CA ASN A 185 28.48 -1.84 21.39
C ASN A 185 29.09 -2.17 22.76
N ALA A 186 29.42 -3.45 23.00
CA ALA A 186 29.99 -3.94 24.27
C ALA A 186 29.20 -3.52 25.53
N GLY A 187 27.86 -3.45 25.41
CA GLY A 187 26.97 -3.02 26.51
C GLY A 187 26.81 -1.51 26.67
N VAL A 188 27.55 -0.71 25.91
CA VAL A 188 27.40 0.76 25.89
C VAL A 188 26.43 1.14 24.78
N LYS A 189 25.41 1.92 25.13
CA LYS A 189 24.42 2.45 24.21
C LYS A 189 24.83 3.83 23.73
N THR A 190 24.97 3.98 22.45
CA THR A 190 25.34 5.24 21.79
C THR A 190 24.29 5.63 20.75
N MET A 191 24.05 6.92 20.60
CA MET A 191 23.24 7.45 19.51
C MET A 191 24.18 7.73 18.34
N VAL A 192 23.89 7.13 17.20
CA VAL A 192 24.69 7.29 15.99
C VAL A 192 23.83 7.77 14.83
N PHE A 193 24.41 8.55 13.95
CA PHE A 193 23.85 8.76 12.63
C PHE A 193 24.05 7.49 11.83
N ASP A 194 22.95 6.85 11.42
CA ASP A 194 22.97 5.63 10.65
C ASP A 194 23.16 5.94 9.15
N SER A 195 22.33 6.84 8.63
CA SER A 195 22.45 7.23 7.23
C SER A 195 21.95 8.66 6.99
N MET A 196 22.52 9.28 5.97
CA MET A 196 22.05 10.57 5.45
C MET A 196 21.97 10.51 3.95
N ARG A 197 20.79 10.82 3.38
CA ARG A 197 20.54 10.79 1.94
C ARG A 197 20.05 12.13 1.44
N PHE A 198 20.60 12.52 0.29
CA PHE A 198 20.15 13.69 -0.47
C PHE A 198 19.66 13.21 -1.83
N GLN A 199 18.44 13.54 -2.16
CA GLN A 199 17.84 13.22 -3.44
C GLN A 199 17.45 14.53 -4.15
N THR A 200 17.73 14.58 -5.42
CA THR A 200 17.34 15.68 -6.31
C THR A 200 16.50 15.10 -7.44
N ASP A 201 15.29 15.59 -7.60
CA ASP A 201 14.41 15.24 -8.71
C ASP A 201 14.12 16.50 -9.54
N PHE A 202 14.25 16.41 -10.86
CA PHE A 202 13.87 17.49 -11.77
C PHE A 202 13.52 16.94 -13.16
N THR A 203 12.68 17.68 -13.88
CA THR A 203 12.33 17.39 -15.27
C THR A 203 12.95 18.42 -16.18
N LEU A 204 13.68 17.99 -17.19
CA LEU A 204 14.29 18.86 -18.19
C LEU A 204 14.04 18.32 -19.60
N GLY A 205 13.36 19.10 -20.45
CA GLY A 205 13.11 18.72 -21.84
C GLY A 205 12.28 17.44 -22.00
N GLY A 206 11.39 17.11 -21.03
CA GLY A 206 10.61 15.87 -21.03
C GLY A 206 11.37 14.65 -20.50
N ILE A 207 12.55 14.85 -19.93
CA ILE A 207 13.36 13.82 -19.27
C ILE A 207 13.30 14.04 -17.76
N ASP A 208 12.84 13.05 -17.04
CA ASP A 208 12.83 13.06 -15.58
C ASP A 208 14.18 12.55 -15.05
N HIS A 209 14.81 13.35 -14.22
CA HIS A 209 16.09 13.03 -13.59
C HIS A 209 15.91 12.89 -12.09
N THR A 210 16.46 11.82 -11.53
CA THR A 210 16.60 11.61 -10.10
C THR A 210 18.06 11.32 -9.78
N SER A 211 18.61 12.02 -8.81
CA SER A 211 19.96 11.80 -8.30
C SER A 211 19.92 11.64 -6.78
N THR A 212 20.47 10.58 -6.24
CA THR A 212 20.54 10.29 -4.82
C THR A 212 21.98 10.05 -4.41
N VAL A 213 22.43 10.79 -3.41
CA VAL A 213 23.72 10.56 -2.75
C VAL A 213 23.43 10.10 -1.32
N SER A 214 24.03 8.98 -0.93
CA SER A 214 23.93 8.40 0.40
C SER A 214 25.28 8.49 1.12
N PHE A 215 25.18 8.79 2.40
CA PHE A 215 26.31 8.82 3.33
C PHE A 215 26.00 7.90 4.52
N ASP A 216 27.00 7.13 4.95
CA ASP A 216 26.99 6.36 6.18
C ASP A 216 28.00 6.94 7.18
N PRO A 217 27.56 7.85 8.08
CA PRO A 217 28.47 8.45 9.05
C PRO A 217 28.96 7.47 10.12
N SER A 218 28.35 6.28 10.24
CA SER A 218 28.74 5.26 11.21
C SER A 218 30.01 4.52 10.79
N ALA A 219 30.32 4.50 9.48
CA ALA A 219 31.49 3.80 8.92
C ALA A 219 32.85 4.45 9.27
N GLY A 220 32.85 5.67 9.84
CA GLY A 220 34.08 6.40 10.25
C GLY A 220 34.41 7.59 9.34
N ILE A 221 35.33 8.43 9.80
CA ILE A 221 35.65 9.74 9.16
C ILE A 221 36.24 9.61 7.74
N GLY A 222 36.74 8.43 7.36
CA GLY A 222 37.30 8.18 6.03
C GLY A 222 36.38 7.54 5.02
N GLU A 223 35.20 7.05 5.45
CA GLU A 223 34.29 6.21 4.69
C GLU A 223 32.84 6.74 4.73
N LEU A 224 32.70 8.06 4.79
CA LEU A 224 31.38 8.72 4.91
C LEU A 224 30.49 8.53 3.69
N TYR A 225 31.08 8.37 2.51
CA TYR A 225 30.34 8.17 1.26
C TYR A 225 29.92 6.70 1.13
N ASP A 226 28.66 6.45 0.88
CA ASP A 226 28.10 5.12 0.69
C ASP A 226 27.85 4.85 -0.80
N TYR A 227 26.98 5.64 -1.42
CA TYR A 227 26.75 5.51 -2.87
C TYR A 227 26.19 6.78 -3.51
N TRP A 228 26.35 6.86 -4.83
CA TRP A 228 25.60 7.76 -5.70
C TRP A 228 24.79 6.94 -6.71
N LEU A 229 23.48 7.20 -6.74
CA LEU A 229 22.54 6.63 -7.70
C LEU A 229 21.93 7.76 -8.51
N ALA A 230 22.12 7.74 -9.82
CA ALA A 230 21.46 8.68 -10.72
C ALA A 230 20.61 7.91 -11.73
N SER A 231 19.40 8.38 -11.99
CA SER A 231 18.53 7.82 -13.02
C SER A 231 17.92 8.91 -13.88
N SER A 232 17.73 8.59 -15.16
CA SER A 232 17.05 9.44 -16.12
C SER A 232 15.97 8.63 -16.83
N ARG A 233 14.75 9.11 -16.83
CA ARG A 233 13.61 8.47 -17.47
C ARG A 233 13.07 9.34 -18.58
N PHE A 234 12.84 8.75 -19.75
CA PHE A 234 12.20 9.43 -20.88
C PHE A 234 11.44 8.43 -21.75
N SER A 235 10.45 8.92 -22.50
CA SER A 235 9.69 8.11 -23.46
C SER A 235 9.97 8.58 -24.87
N LEU A 236 10.23 7.65 -25.76
CA LEU A 236 10.44 7.91 -27.17
C LEU A 236 9.67 6.89 -28.02
N LEU A 237 8.80 7.36 -28.90
CA LEU A 237 8.01 6.52 -29.82
C LEU A 237 7.21 5.40 -29.12
N GLY A 238 6.70 5.66 -27.90
CA GLY A 238 5.94 4.68 -27.13
C GLY A 238 6.81 3.64 -26.40
N VAL A 239 8.11 3.87 -26.35
CA VAL A 239 9.05 3.07 -25.54
C VAL A 239 9.54 3.94 -24.38
N ASP A 240 9.42 3.43 -23.18
CA ASP A 240 9.94 4.07 -21.96
C ASP A 240 11.37 3.60 -21.72
N PHE A 241 12.26 4.55 -21.54
CA PHE A 241 13.67 4.32 -21.26
C PHE A 241 13.99 4.79 -19.85
N VAL A 242 14.78 3.99 -19.13
CA VAL A 242 15.38 4.35 -17.85
C VAL A 242 16.87 4.08 -17.92
N HIS A 243 17.65 5.14 -17.83
CA HIS A 243 19.10 5.04 -17.67
C HIS A 243 19.43 5.17 -16.18
N THR A 244 20.27 4.28 -15.66
CA THR A 244 20.69 4.28 -14.26
C THR A 244 22.21 4.21 -14.17
N LEU A 245 22.79 5.06 -13.31
CA LEU A 245 24.18 5.03 -12.93
C LEU A 245 24.27 4.79 -11.42
N TYR A 246 25.00 3.77 -11.00
CA TYR A 246 25.24 3.46 -9.60
C TYR A 246 26.73 3.41 -9.32
N LEU A 247 27.17 4.24 -8.37
CA LEU A 247 28.54 4.37 -7.94
C LEU A 247 28.58 4.19 -6.41
N PRO A 248 28.83 2.98 -5.89
CA PRO A 248 29.06 2.76 -4.46
C PRO A 248 30.49 3.24 -4.08
N ASP A 249 30.76 3.25 -2.78
CA ASP A 249 32.11 3.53 -2.26
C ASP A 249 33.10 2.46 -2.73
N SER A 250 32.67 1.19 -2.75
CA SER A 250 33.42 0.11 -3.37
C SER A 250 33.29 0.19 -4.89
N GLN A 251 34.37 0.55 -5.58
CA GLN A 251 34.35 0.69 -7.05
C GLN A 251 33.98 -0.61 -7.78
N THR A 252 34.10 -1.78 -7.12
CA THR A 252 33.86 -3.11 -7.71
C THR A 252 32.40 -3.34 -8.10
N ASP A 253 31.45 -2.70 -7.42
CA ASP A 253 30.01 -2.89 -7.66
C ASP A 253 29.36 -1.79 -8.51
N SER A 254 30.19 -0.89 -9.06
CA SER A 254 29.73 0.20 -9.92
C SER A 254 29.11 -0.32 -11.20
N TYR A 255 27.95 0.22 -11.57
CA TYR A 255 27.32 -0.16 -12.82
C TYR A 255 26.57 0.98 -13.51
N GLN A 256 26.38 0.82 -14.79
CA GLN A 256 25.46 1.59 -15.62
C GLN A 256 24.43 0.63 -16.25
N ALA A 257 23.17 0.99 -16.22
CA ALA A 257 22.11 0.20 -16.82
C ALA A 257 21.22 1.06 -17.72
N LEU A 258 20.79 0.44 -18.83
CA LEU A 258 19.77 1.00 -19.71
C LEU A 258 18.60 0.02 -19.77
N ALA A 259 17.47 0.40 -19.22
CA ALA A 259 16.23 -0.34 -19.35
C ALA A 259 15.34 0.30 -20.41
N ALA A 260 14.69 -0.52 -21.23
CA ALA A 260 13.69 -0.10 -22.19
C ALA A 260 12.44 -0.95 -22.01
N SER A 261 11.27 -0.34 -22.00
CA SER A 261 10.00 -1.07 -21.88
C SER A 261 8.93 -0.46 -22.76
N THR A 262 8.05 -1.32 -23.27
CA THR A 262 6.90 -0.91 -24.06
C THR A 262 5.76 -1.90 -23.89
N SER A 263 4.54 -1.46 -24.18
CA SER A 263 3.35 -2.30 -24.18
C SER A 263 2.60 -2.14 -25.50
N LEU A 264 2.29 -3.26 -26.12
CA LEU A 264 1.55 -3.37 -27.37
C LEU A 264 0.27 -4.17 -27.12
N GLY A 265 -0.79 -3.51 -26.75
CA GLY A 265 -2.03 -4.16 -26.31
C GLY A 265 -1.81 -5.00 -25.06
N SER A 266 -2.03 -6.32 -25.14
CA SER A 266 -1.85 -7.26 -24.04
C SER A 266 -0.40 -7.75 -23.88
N VAL A 267 0.52 -7.32 -24.74
CA VAL A 267 1.93 -7.72 -24.70
C VAL A 267 2.78 -6.60 -24.12
N SER A 268 3.56 -6.90 -23.09
CA SER A 268 4.56 -5.99 -22.52
C SER A 268 5.96 -6.57 -22.75
N ILE A 269 6.88 -5.75 -23.20
CA ILE A 269 8.26 -6.12 -23.47
C ILE A 269 9.16 -5.20 -22.65
N ALA A 270 10.10 -5.77 -21.92
CA ALA A 270 11.13 -5.03 -21.20
C ALA A 270 12.50 -5.65 -21.49
N ASN A 271 13.49 -4.80 -21.67
CA ASN A 271 14.89 -5.18 -21.79
C ASN A 271 15.73 -4.34 -20.85
N THR A 272 16.67 -4.96 -20.16
CA THR A 272 17.65 -4.28 -19.31
C THR A 272 19.06 -4.69 -19.72
N LEU A 273 19.84 -3.73 -20.12
CA LEU A 273 21.24 -3.85 -20.46
C LEU A 273 22.07 -3.24 -19.34
N ARG A 274 23.00 -4.03 -18.77
CA ARG A 274 23.86 -3.59 -17.67
C ARG A 274 25.33 -3.68 -18.05
N PHE A 275 26.06 -2.64 -17.68
CA PHE A 275 27.50 -2.52 -17.82
C PHE A 275 28.10 -2.35 -16.42
N SER A 276 29.10 -3.17 -16.07
CA SER A 276 29.82 -3.04 -14.80
C SER A 276 31.17 -2.39 -15.07
N MET A 277 31.60 -1.51 -14.17
CA MET A 277 32.93 -0.90 -14.25
C MET A 277 34.06 -1.88 -13.93
N ASP A 278 33.74 -2.94 -13.21
CA ASP A 278 34.69 -4.01 -12.85
C ASP A 278 34.43 -5.31 -13.62
N ALA A 279 34.21 -5.21 -14.93
CA ALA A 279 33.98 -6.41 -15.70
C ALA A 279 35.29 -7.16 -15.96
N SER A 280 35.44 -8.32 -15.33
CA SER A 280 36.49 -9.32 -15.63
C SER A 280 36.48 -9.80 -17.10
N CYS A 281 35.49 -9.41 -17.87
CA CYS A 281 35.23 -9.82 -19.27
C CYS A 281 35.88 -8.93 -20.32
N GLY A 282 36.77 -8.03 -19.99
CA GLY A 282 37.52 -7.21 -20.92
C GLY A 282 36.73 -6.14 -21.71
N PHE A 283 35.41 -6.16 -21.62
CA PHE A 283 34.48 -5.13 -22.10
C PHE A 283 33.49 -4.83 -20.97
N PRO A 284 33.03 -3.59 -20.78
CA PRO A 284 32.19 -3.24 -19.62
C PRO A 284 30.77 -3.86 -19.62
N PHE A 285 30.45 -4.76 -20.55
CA PHE A 285 29.19 -5.49 -20.58
C PHE A 285 29.11 -6.48 -19.41
N SER A 286 28.05 -6.41 -18.63
CA SER A 286 27.81 -7.32 -17.50
C SER A 286 26.66 -8.27 -17.79
N SER A 287 25.48 -7.73 -18.16
CA SER A 287 24.32 -8.57 -18.43
C SER A 287 23.31 -7.90 -19.37
N ASN A 288 22.53 -8.74 -20.02
CA ASN A 288 21.33 -8.34 -20.75
C ASN A 288 20.19 -9.27 -20.36
N ASN A 289 19.07 -8.70 -19.92
CA ASN A 289 17.86 -9.45 -19.60
C ASN A 289 16.70 -8.90 -20.41
N THR A 290 16.04 -9.76 -21.17
CA THR A 290 14.84 -9.43 -21.93
C THR A 290 13.66 -10.21 -21.38
N THR A 291 12.59 -9.52 -21.06
CA THR A 291 11.36 -10.11 -20.54
C THR A 291 10.19 -9.72 -21.41
N VAL A 292 9.36 -10.69 -21.74
CA VAL A 292 8.10 -10.50 -22.47
C VAL A 292 6.98 -11.07 -21.65
N TYR A 293 5.93 -10.28 -21.42
CA TYR A 293 4.68 -10.71 -20.81
C TYR A 293 3.53 -10.58 -21.80
N TRP A 294 2.68 -11.57 -21.80
CA TRP A 294 1.44 -11.57 -22.55
C TRP A 294 0.28 -11.99 -21.67
N THR A 295 -0.70 -11.10 -21.51
CA THR A 295 -1.91 -11.39 -20.75
C THR A 295 -2.99 -11.86 -21.72
N TRP A 296 -3.47 -13.08 -21.49
CA TRP A 296 -4.56 -13.69 -22.25
C TRP A 296 -5.65 -14.16 -21.30
N CYS A 297 -6.83 -13.55 -21.40
CA CYS A 297 -7.88 -13.70 -20.38
C CYS A 297 -7.32 -13.40 -18.99
N ASP A 298 -7.45 -14.33 -18.06
CA ASP A 298 -6.99 -14.17 -16.66
C ASP A 298 -5.56 -14.73 -16.43
N THR A 299 -4.93 -15.26 -17.49
CA THR A 299 -3.60 -15.87 -17.42
C THR A 299 -2.54 -14.92 -17.97
N THR A 300 -1.45 -14.76 -17.25
CA THR A 300 -0.27 -14.03 -17.72
C THR A 300 0.83 -15.01 -18.07
N LEU A 301 1.24 -15.02 -19.33
CA LEU A 301 2.39 -15.76 -19.82
C LEU A 301 3.61 -14.85 -19.84
N GLY A 302 4.74 -15.32 -19.32
CA GLY A 302 5.99 -14.58 -19.27
C GLY A 302 7.14 -15.40 -19.84
N ALA A 303 8.04 -14.74 -20.53
CA ALA A 303 9.33 -15.30 -20.93
C ALA A 303 10.43 -14.30 -20.59
N SER A 304 11.49 -14.76 -19.91
CA SER A 304 12.67 -13.95 -19.60
C SER A 304 13.90 -14.69 -20.08
N ILE A 305 14.75 -14.01 -20.84
CA ILE A 305 16.02 -14.55 -21.31
C ILE A 305 17.16 -13.65 -20.83
N GLY A 306 18.15 -14.25 -20.20
CA GLY A 306 19.33 -13.60 -19.65
C GLY A 306 20.61 -13.99 -20.40
N PHE A 307 21.50 -13.02 -20.50
CA PHE A 307 22.87 -13.18 -20.96
C PHE A 307 23.81 -12.45 -20.03
N THR A 308 24.94 -13.05 -19.72
CA THR A 308 26.08 -12.43 -19.04
C THR A 308 27.25 -12.30 -19.99
N CYS A 309 28.36 -11.78 -19.52
CA CYS A 309 29.59 -11.75 -20.30
C CYS A 309 30.12 -13.15 -20.63
N ASP A 310 29.76 -14.19 -19.90
CA ASP A 310 30.13 -15.57 -20.14
C ASP A 310 29.18 -16.25 -21.15
N GLY A 311 28.16 -15.57 -21.61
CA GLY A 311 27.21 -16.05 -22.62
C GLY A 311 25.77 -16.16 -22.11
N PHE A 312 25.09 -17.22 -22.45
CA PHE A 312 23.71 -17.49 -22.02
C PHE A 312 23.67 -17.75 -20.51
N ASP A 313 22.81 -17.00 -19.80
CA ASP A 313 22.63 -17.11 -18.35
C ASP A 313 21.42 -17.99 -18.02
N GLY A 314 20.29 -17.71 -18.70
CA GLY A 314 19.10 -18.50 -18.46
C GLY A 314 17.90 -18.08 -19.31
N LEU A 315 16.93 -18.99 -19.38
CA LEU A 315 15.60 -18.76 -19.95
C LEU A 315 14.55 -19.18 -18.93
N THR A 316 13.71 -18.26 -18.52
CA THR A 316 12.55 -18.55 -17.67
C THR A 316 11.28 -18.40 -18.48
N LEU A 317 10.46 -19.44 -18.50
CA LEU A 317 9.09 -19.39 -19.01
C LEU A 317 8.15 -19.47 -17.82
N ARG A 318 7.21 -18.54 -17.71
CA ARG A 318 6.26 -18.45 -16.60
C ARG A 318 4.84 -18.36 -17.12
N ALA A 319 3.92 -19.02 -16.42
CA ALA A 319 2.49 -18.83 -16.59
C ALA A 319 1.88 -18.58 -15.22
N SER A 320 1.19 -17.46 -15.06
CA SER A 320 0.63 -17.04 -13.79
C SER A 320 -0.89 -16.91 -13.87
N SER A 321 -1.56 -17.18 -12.75
CA SER A 321 -3.02 -17.07 -12.60
C SER A 321 -3.79 -17.96 -13.57
N ILE A 322 -3.26 -19.16 -13.86
CA ILE A 322 -3.97 -20.15 -14.69
C ILE A 322 -5.21 -20.63 -13.93
N PRO A 323 -6.44 -20.34 -14.40
CA PRO A 323 -7.63 -20.84 -13.74
C PRO A 323 -7.77 -22.34 -14.00
N ILE A 324 -7.85 -23.13 -12.94
CA ILE A 324 -8.09 -24.58 -13.07
C ILE A 324 -9.56 -24.84 -12.80
N SER A 325 -10.30 -25.20 -13.86
CA SER A 325 -11.68 -25.66 -13.79
C SER A 325 -11.77 -27.18 -13.83
N GLY A 326 -12.73 -27.76 -13.11
CA GLY A 326 -12.99 -29.21 -13.20
C GLY A 326 -12.82 -29.99 -11.91
N PHE A 327 -12.37 -29.38 -10.83
CA PHE A 327 -12.45 -29.97 -9.50
C PHE A 327 -13.85 -29.76 -8.90
N GLY A 328 -14.88 -30.41 -9.48
CA GLY A 328 -16.27 -30.28 -9.03
C GLY A 328 -16.53 -30.67 -7.55
N TRP A 329 -15.54 -31.24 -6.88
CA TRP A 329 -15.53 -31.51 -5.45
C TRP A 329 -14.86 -30.41 -4.61
N LEU A 330 -14.07 -29.52 -5.24
CA LEU A 330 -13.50 -28.32 -4.60
C LEU A 330 -14.43 -27.15 -4.94
N TYR A 331 -15.14 -26.67 -3.94
CA TYR A 331 -15.98 -25.50 -4.08
C TYR A 331 -15.11 -24.25 -4.05
N GLY A 332 -15.04 -23.51 -5.16
CA GLY A 332 -14.25 -22.27 -5.28
C GLY A 332 -13.28 -22.28 -6.47
N ASP A 333 -12.49 -21.22 -6.54
CA ASP A 333 -11.53 -20.99 -7.62
C ASP A 333 -10.17 -21.57 -7.25
N VAL A 334 -9.59 -22.33 -8.16
CA VAL A 334 -8.21 -22.80 -8.06
C VAL A 334 -7.39 -22.09 -9.14
N THR A 335 -6.29 -21.47 -8.74
CA THR A 335 -5.32 -20.87 -9.66
C THR A 335 -3.98 -21.56 -9.53
N LEU A 336 -3.29 -21.71 -10.64
CA LEU A 336 -1.96 -22.29 -10.73
C LEU A 336 -0.98 -21.26 -11.29
N ASP A 337 0.15 -21.10 -10.63
CA ASP A 337 1.33 -20.41 -11.13
C ASP A 337 2.40 -21.44 -11.44
N ALA A 338 2.97 -21.42 -12.65
CA ALA A 338 3.98 -22.36 -13.09
C ALA A 338 5.17 -21.63 -13.71
N ALA A 339 6.37 -22.12 -13.45
CA ALA A 339 7.59 -21.61 -14.07
C ALA A 339 8.52 -22.75 -14.48
N ILE A 340 9.10 -22.63 -15.68
CA ILE A 340 10.17 -23.47 -16.16
C ILE A 340 11.42 -22.59 -16.29
N VAL A 341 12.50 -22.98 -15.65
CA VAL A 341 13.79 -22.30 -15.72
C VAL A 341 14.80 -23.22 -16.41
N PHE A 342 15.47 -22.69 -17.40
CA PHE A 342 16.62 -23.29 -18.04
C PHE A 342 17.82 -22.40 -17.75
N ASP A 343 18.87 -22.97 -17.19
CA ASP A 343 20.16 -22.34 -16.98
C ASP A 343 21.27 -23.15 -17.60
N VAL A 344 22.52 -22.75 -17.43
CA VAL A 344 23.68 -23.47 -17.99
C VAL A 344 23.89 -24.84 -17.34
N ASP A 345 23.45 -25.01 -16.10
CA ASP A 345 23.68 -26.22 -15.32
C ASP A 345 22.48 -27.19 -15.36
N GLY A 346 21.29 -26.72 -15.76
CA GLY A 346 20.13 -27.58 -15.78
C GLY A 346 18.80 -26.90 -16.09
N LYS A 347 17.74 -27.54 -15.65
CA LYS A 347 16.38 -27.03 -15.76
C LYS A 347 15.57 -27.36 -14.53
N SER A 348 14.67 -26.47 -14.16
CA SER A 348 13.72 -26.69 -13.08
C SER A 348 12.30 -26.35 -13.52
N LEU A 349 11.33 -27.01 -12.93
CA LEU A 349 9.91 -26.68 -13.05
C LEU A 349 9.34 -26.48 -11.66
N SER A 350 8.71 -25.35 -11.43
CA SER A 350 7.94 -25.08 -10.22
C SER A 350 6.48 -24.84 -10.57
N ALA A 351 5.58 -25.23 -9.68
CA ALA A 351 4.16 -24.98 -9.81
C ALA A 351 3.52 -24.77 -8.43
N ASP A 352 2.90 -23.60 -8.25
CA ASP A 352 2.23 -23.20 -7.03
C ASP A 352 0.72 -23.16 -7.27
N ALA A 353 -0.04 -23.88 -6.45
CA ALA A 353 -1.49 -23.88 -6.53
C ALA A 353 -2.11 -23.12 -5.36
N SER A 354 -3.05 -22.26 -5.64
CA SER A 354 -3.86 -21.58 -4.63
C SER A 354 -5.34 -21.87 -4.83
N TRP A 355 -6.04 -22.12 -3.72
CA TRP A 355 -7.47 -22.38 -3.72
C TRP A 355 -8.21 -21.32 -2.91
N ARG A 356 -9.27 -20.76 -3.50
CA ARG A 356 -10.21 -19.87 -2.84
C ARG A 356 -11.57 -20.53 -2.81
N PRO A 357 -12.01 -21.09 -1.67
CA PRO A 357 -13.33 -21.67 -1.56
C PRO A 357 -14.40 -20.56 -1.67
N GLY A 358 -15.42 -20.75 -2.50
CA GLY A 358 -16.47 -19.81 -2.91
C GLY A 358 -17.07 -18.90 -1.82
N SER A 359 -18.37 -18.94 -1.57
CA SER A 359 -19.04 -18.05 -0.61
C SER A 359 -18.65 -18.25 0.87
N PHE A 360 -17.93 -19.31 1.20
CA PHE A 360 -17.21 -19.47 2.46
C PHE A 360 -15.76 -18.97 2.37
N GLY A 361 -15.45 -18.18 1.44
CA GLY A 361 -14.27 -17.66 0.80
C GLY A 361 -13.14 -17.10 1.65
N CYS A 362 -12.87 -17.69 2.81
CA CYS A 362 -11.85 -17.23 3.72
C CYS A 362 -10.61 -18.13 3.78
N ILE A 363 -10.63 -19.30 3.16
CA ILE A 363 -9.56 -20.29 3.34
C ILE A 363 -8.66 -20.34 2.11
N LYS A 364 -7.36 -20.24 2.33
CA LYS A 364 -6.31 -20.38 1.33
C LYS A 364 -5.39 -21.54 1.75
N LEU A 365 -5.19 -22.48 0.83
CA LEU A 365 -4.14 -23.49 0.94
C LEU A 365 -2.86 -22.91 0.36
N LEU A 366 -1.78 -22.97 1.11
CA LEU A 366 -0.44 -22.59 0.67
C LEU A 366 0.34 -23.88 0.37
N ALA A 367 0.58 -24.13 -0.92
CA ALA A 367 1.28 -25.31 -1.39
C ALA A 367 2.15 -25.00 -2.60
N GLU A 368 3.22 -25.78 -2.78
CA GLU A 368 4.14 -25.66 -3.90
C GLU A 368 4.49 -27.06 -4.43
N LEU A 369 4.42 -27.22 -5.74
CA LEU A 369 4.91 -28.40 -6.45
C LEU A 369 6.20 -28.06 -7.19
N ASN A 370 7.32 -28.60 -6.73
CA ASN A 370 8.62 -28.44 -7.37
C ASN A 370 8.96 -29.70 -8.18
N LEU A 371 9.21 -29.52 -9.45
CA LEU A 371 9.73 -30.52 -10.36
C LEU A 371 11.08 -30.04 -10.87
N GLY A 372 12.16 -30.63 -10.40
CA GLY A 372 13.51 -30.26 -10.76
C GLY A 372 14.18 -31.33 -11.62
N ALA A 373 14.97 -30.92 -12.62
CA ALA A 373 15.87 -31.80 -13.32
C ALA A 373 17.27 -31.18 -13.30
N THR A 374 18.21 -31.86 -12.68
CA THR A 374 19.63 -31.46 -12.64
C THR A 374 20.51 -32.42 -13.42
N GLY A 375 21.50 -31.91 -14.14
CA GLY A 375 22.46 -32.75 -14.91
C GLY A 375 23.55 -31.92 -15.58
N ALA A 376 24.61 -32.56 -15.96
CA ALA A 376 25.80 -31.94 -16.58
C ALA A 376 25.56 -31.52 -18.03
N GLY A 377 24.41 -31.01 -18.37
CA GLY A 377 24.07 -30.49 -19.69
C GLY A 377 22.59 -30.53 -20.00
N PRO A 378 22.11 -29.75 -20.96
CA PRO A 378 20.70 -29.56 -21.23
C PRO A 378 19.97 -30.80 -21.74
N VAL A 379 20.64 -31.87 -22.10
CA VAL A 379 20.04 -32.98 -22.83
C VAL A 379 20.33 -34.38 -22.25
N THR A 380 21.35 -34.60 -21.45
CA THR A 380 21.75 -35.95 -21.00
C THR A 380 22.02 -36.03 -19.49
N GLY A 381 21.55 -37.11 -18.87
CA GLY A 381 21.88 -37.44 -17.48
C GLY A 381 21.10 -36.65 -16.40
N ASN A 382 19.96 -36.09 -16.76
CA ASN A 382 19.18 -35.29 -15.83
C ASN A 382 18.52 -36.19 -14.76
N THR A 383 18.73 -35.85 -13.50
CA THR A 383 17.97 -36.41 -12.37
C THR A 383 16.73 -35.54 -12.13
N VAL A 384 15.56 -36.13 -12.20
CA VAL A 384 14.31 -35.45 -11.86
C VAL A 384 14.10 -35.56 -10.36
N ALA A 385 13.98 -34.43 -9.70
CA ALA A 385 13.55 -34.35 -8.30
C ALA A 385 12.13 -33.78 -8.26
N GLU A 386 11.25 -34.50 -7.58
CA GLU A 386 9.87 -34.06 -7.40
C GLU A 386 9.63 -33.80 -5.92
N SER A 387 9.05 -32.66 -5.58
CA SER A 387 8.61 -32.39 -4.21
C SER A 387 7.29 -31.62 -4.22
N LEU A 388 6.35 -32.13 -3.44
CA LEU A 388 5.11 -31.43 -3.14
C LEU A 388 5.20 -30.93 -1.70
N HIS A 389 5.22 -29.63 -1.52
CA HIS A 389 5.20 -28.96 -0.23
C HIS A 389 3.82 -28.40 0.05
N ILE A 390 3.21 -28.79 1.16
CA ILE A 390 1.97 -28.23 1.67
C ILE A 390 2.34 -27.37 2.87
N TYR A 391 2.64 -26.11 2.63
CA TYR A 391 3.14 -25.19 3.66
C TYR A 391 2.14 -24.95 4.76
N GLY A 392 0.86 -24.80 4.45
CA GLY A 392 -0.13 -24.54 5.47
C GLY A 392 -1.48 -24.07 4.96
N LEU A 393 -2.31 -23.70 5.92
CA LEU A 393 -3.65 -23.16 5.70
C LEU A 393 -3.71 -21.75 6.28
N ARG A 394 -4.37 -20.85 5.56
CA ARG A 394 -4.65 -19.51 6.02
C ARG A 394 -6.12 -19.17 5.78
N MET A 395 -6.80 -18.75 6.84
CA MET A 395 -8.18 -18.30 6.80
C MET A 395 -8.23 -16.79 7.07
N GLU A 396 -8.86 -16.04 6.20
CA GLU A 396 -9.05 -14.60 6.34
C GLU A 396 -10.53 -14.27 6.21
N CYS A 397 -11.14 -13.80 7.28
CA CYS A 397 -12.57 -13.47 7.32
C CYS A 397 -12.76 -12.04 7.79
N THR A 398 -13.76 -11.38 7.21
CA THR A 398 -14.21 -10.06 7.66
C THR A 398 -15.54 -10.21 8.37
N ILE A 399 -15.60 -9.75 9.61
CA ILE A 399 -16.78 -9.82 10.47
C ILE A 399 -17.34 -8.41 10.59
N PRO A 400 -18.55 -8.15 10.10
CA PRO A 400 -19.19 -6.84 10.28
C PRO A 400 -19.47 -6.60 11.77
N SER A 401 -19.17 -5.41 12.27
CA SER A 401 -19.45 -5.00 13.64
C SER A 401 -20.01 -3.58 13.65
N ALA A 402 -20.65 -3.21 14.76
CA ALA A 402 -21.19 -1.86 14.97
C ALA A 402 -20.12 -0.74 14.92
N PHE A 403 -18.84 -1.10 15.02
CA PHE A 403 -17.70 -0.17 15.03
C PHE A 403 -16.85 -0.27 13.76
N GLY A 404 -17.41 -0.88 12.69
CA GLY A 404 -16.70 -1.16 11.44
C GLY A 404 -16.35 -2.64 11.29
N ALA A 405 -15.77 -3.00 10.15
CA ALA A 405 -15.43 -4.37 9.85
C ALA A 405 -14.19 -4.83 10.64
N VAL A 406 -14.29 -5.95 11.33
CA VAL A 406 -13.17 -6.60 12.02
C VAL A 406 -12.64 -7.72 11.14
N SER A 407 -11.36 -7.68 10.82
CA SER A 407 -10.67 -8.75 10.12
C SER A 407 -10.18 -9.79 11.11
N PHE A 408 -10.45 -11.03 10.83
CA PHE A 408 -9.92 -12.19 11.54
C PHE A 408 -9.04 -12.99 10.59
N VAL A 409 -7.83 -13.33 11.03
CA VAL A 409 -6.89 -14.19 10.30
C VAL A 409 -6.47 -15.32 11.21
N SER A 410 -6.60 -16.54 10.72
CA SER A 410 -6.02 -17.74 11.31
C SER A 410 -5.05 -18.35 10.30
N ALA A 411 -3.86 -18.70 10.72
CA ALA A 411 -2.85 -19.29 9.86
C ALA A 411 -2.16 -20.44 10.59
N THR A 412 -2.15 -21.62 9.97
CA THR A 412 -1.54 -22.83 10.52
C THR A 412 -0.51 -23.36 9.53
N SER A 413 0.75 -23.44 9.95
CA SER A 413 1.84 -24.06 9.20
C SER A 413 1.83 -25.55 9.39
N LEU A 414 1.95 -26.28 8.30
CA LEU A 414 2.02 -27.76 8.30
C LEU A 414 3.45 -28.27 8.18
N GLU A 415 4.37 -27.40 7.72
CA GLU A 415 5.80 -27.71 7.61
C GLU A 415 6.63 -26.76 8.49
N PRO A 416 7.59 -27.25 9.30
CA PRO A 416 8.37 -26.39 10.20
C PRO A 416 9.12 -25.27 9.51
N ASN A 417 9.62 -25.50 8.29
CA ASN A 417 10.39 -24.51 7.53
C ASN A 417 9.52 -23.47 6.81
N SER A 418 8.21 -23.65 6.81
CA SER A 418 7.26 -22.75 6.14
C SER A 418 6.59 -21.74 7.09
N ASN A 419 6.96 -21.74 8.35
CA ASN A 419 6.33 -20.88 9.37
C ASN A 419 6.33 -19.41 8.98
N SER A 420 7.44 -18.89 8.48
CA SER A 420 7.53 -17.49 8.04
C SER A 420 6.59 -17.15 6.87
N ILE A 421 6.36 -18.12 5.97
CA ILE A 421 5.46 -17.96 4.82
C ILE A 421 3.99 -17.95 5.28
N VAL A 422 3.66 -18.82 6.22
CA VAL A 422 2.27 -19.05 6.64
C VAL A 422 1.84 -18.07 7.73
N THR A 423 2.63 -17.95 8.80
CA THR A 423 2.30 -17.12 9.96
C THR A 423 2.95 -15.73 9.93
N GLY A 424 3.97 -15.55 9.10
CA GLY A 424 4.81 -14.35 9.05
C GLY A 424 5.91 -14.30 10.11
N GLN A 425 6.13 -15.41 10.84
CA GLN A 425 7.15 -15.53 11.89
C GLN A 425 7.80 -16.91 11.83
N THR A 426 9.13 -16.98 11.97
CA THR A 426 9.91 -18.22 11.80
C THR A 426 9.70 -19.25 12.91
N ASP A 427 9.39 -18.80 14.13
CA ASP A 427 9.38 -19.65 15.33
C ASP A 427 7.98 -20.17 15.71
N TYR A 428 6.97 -19.84 14.91
CA TYR A 428 5.59 -20.12 15.27
C TYR A 428 4.86 -20.88 14.17
N PHE A 429 4.15 -21.95 14.53
CA PHE A 429 3.41 -22.76 13.57
C PHE A 429 1.96 -22.32 13.38
N GLU A 430 1.40 -21.55 14.32
CA GLU A 430 0.02 -21.08 14.26
C GLU A 430 -0.08 -19.63 14.70
N MET A 431 -1.00 -18.90 14.08
CA MET A 431 -1.26 -17.50 14.38
C MET A 431 -2.75 -17.20 14.28
N PHE A 432 -3.26 -16.48 15.28
CA PHE A 432 -4.57 -15.83 15.24
C PHE A 432 -4.39 -14.32 15.30
N ARG A 433 -4.97 -13.61 14.36
CA ARG A 433 -4.91 -12.14 14.34
C ARG A 433 -6.32 -11.56 14.18
N PHE A 434 -6.63 -10.61 15.03
CA PHE A 434 -7.79 -9.74 14.92
C PHE A 434 -7.31 -8.33 14.63
N SER A 435 -7.97 -7.64 13.71
CA SER A 435 -7.68 -6.24 13.43
C SER A 435 -8.95 -5.52 12.99
N GLY A 436 -9.01 -4.23 13.26
CA GLY A 436 -10.19 -3.44 12.93
C GLY A 436 -9.94 -1.96 13.06
N PRO A 437 -10.91 -1.15 12.65
CA PRO A 437 -10.88 0.28 12.87
C PRO A 437 -11.00 0.59 14.36
N LEU A 438 -10.35 1.65 14.78
CA LEU A 438 -10.49 2.26 16.07
C LEU A 438 -11.29 3.55 15.89
N LEU A 439 -12.39 3.70 16.63
CA LEU A 439 -13.10 4.98 16.71
C LEU A 439 -12.18 5.99 17.39
N ALA A 440 -11.56 6.83 16.59
CA ALA A 440 -10.67 7.85 17.11
C ALA A 440 -11.49 8.96 17.80
N CYS A 441 -11.02 9.41 18.95
CA CYS A 441 -11.40 10.72 19.46
C CYS A 441 -11.09 11.77 18.38
N CYS A 442 -12.02 12.66 18.09
CA CYS A 442 -11.82 13.80 17.18
C CYS A 442 -11.94 13.54 15.67
N GLY A 443 -12.56 12.44 15.25
CA GLY A 443 -12.87 12.20 13.83
C GLY A 443 -11.72 11.70 12.95
N TYR A 444 -10.55 11.44 13.50
CA TYR A 444 -9.42 10.89 12.74
C TYR A 444 -9.41 9.37 12.76
N PRO A 445 -9.02 8.71 11.64
CA PRO A 445 -9.01 7.26 11.57
C PRO A 445 -7.94 6.64 12.47
N GLY A 446 -8.28 5.53 13.08
CA GLY A 446 -7.34 4.69 13.81
C GLY A 446 -7.55 3.22 13.48
N SER A 447 -6.58 2.39 13.84
CA SER A 447 -6.67 0.95 13.70
C SER A 447 -6.05 0.24 14.90
N TRP A 448 -6.52 -0.96 15.14
CA TRP A 448 -5.94 -1.84 16.15
C TRP A 448 -5.72 -3.23 15.57
N SER A 449 -4.75 -3.94 16.09
CA SER A 449 -4.55 -5.35 15.81
C SER A 449 -4.03 -6.08 17.06
N VAL A 450 -4.47 -7.31 17.20
CA VAL A 450 -3.98 -8.27 18.19
C VAL A 450 -3.63 -9.54 17.46
N ALA A 451 -2.38 -9.96 17.51
CA ALA A 451 -1.92 -11.20 16.92
C ALA A 451 -1.31 -12.09 18.00
N THR A 452 -1.80 -13.32 18.09
CA THR A 452 -1.28 -14.34 19.02
C THR A 452 -0.66 -15.47 18.21
N TYR A 453 0.54 -15.85 18.58
CA TYR A 453 1.36 -16.87 17.94
C TYR A 453 1.63 -18.04 18.89
N PHE A 454 1.68 -19.24 18.34
CA PHE A 454 1.91 -20.48 19.06
C PHE A 454 3.18 -21.16 18.57
N ASN A 455 3.97 -21.71 19.50
CA ASN A 455 5.31 -22.23 19.24
C ASN A 455 5.28 -23.51 18.39
N THR A 456 6.33 -23.70 17.58
CA THR A 456 6.63 -24.97 16.93
C THR A 456 7.32 -25.93 17.90
N GLY A 457 6.91 -27.19 17.89
CA GLY A 457 7.56 -28.24 18.67
C GLY A 457 7.04 -28.41 20.10
N ALA A 458 5.98 -27.72 20.44
CA ALA A 458 5.26 -27.99 21.69
C ALA A 458 4.59 -29.37 21.69
N VAL A 459 4.63 -30.00 22.82
CA VAL A 459 3.94 -31.29 23.07
C VAL A 459 2.42 -31.08 23.09
N MET A 460 1.97 -29.85 23.19
CA MET A 460 0.55 -29.46 23.22
C MET A 460 0.24 -28.51 22.07
N LEU A 461 -0.85 -28.79 21.36
CA LEU A 461 -1.52 -27.84 20.50
C LEU A 461 -1.83 -26.57 21.32
N PHE A 462 -1.48 -25.38 20.79
CA PHE A 462 -1.70 -24.08 21.44
C PHE A 462 -0.75 -23.74 22.60
N ASP A 463 0.52 -24.16 22.53
CA ASP A 463 1.53 -23.59 23.43
C ASP A 463 1.80 -22.14 23.05
N TRP A 464 1.29 -21.22 23.87
CA TRP A 464 1.39 -19.80 23.64
C TRP A 464 2.85 -19.34 23.62
N GLY A 465 3.25 -18.70 22.53
CA GLY A 465 4.61 -18.19 22.33
C GLY A 465 4.69 -16.69 22.43
N MET A 466 3.81 -15.97 21.73
CA MET A 466 3.86 -14.49 21.66
C MET A 466 2.47 -13.91 21.43
N THR A 467 2.21 -12.75 22.01
CA THR A 467 1.08 -11.89 21.64
C THR A 467 1.59 -10.49 21.33
N LEU A 468 1.26 -10.02 20.16
CA LEU A 468 1.52 -8.67 19.67
C LEU A 468 0.22 -7.86 19.69
N ILE A 469 0.22 -6.71 20.34
CA ILE A 469 -0.88 -5.76 20.31
C ILE A 469 -0.35 -4.47 19.69
N ARG A 470 -1.02 -3.98 18.67
CA ARG A 470 -0.67 -2.72 18.00
C ARG A 470 -1.89 -1.82 17.88
N VAL A 471 -1.69 -0.57 18.15
CA VAL A 471 -2.69 0.49 18.01
C VAL A 471 -2.04 1.65 17.25
N ASP A 472 -2.63 2.00 16.12
CA ASP A 472 -2.25 3.15 15.31
C ASP A 472 -3.38 4.18 15.39
N MET A 473 -3.04 5.42 15.71
CA MET A 473 -4.01 6.53 15.84
C MET A 473 -3.52 7.77 15.10
N ALA A 474 -4.35 8.29 14.22
CA ALA A 474 -4.16 9.64 13.73
C ALA A 474 -4.79 10.61 14.76
N MET A 475 -4.01 11.54 15.29
CA MET A 475 -4.50 12.56 16.23
C MET A 475 -4.75 13.90 15.55
N SER A 476 -4.20 14.08 14.37
CA SER A 476 -4.46 15.20 13.45
C SER A 476 -3.98 14.83 12.06
N ASN A 477 -4.22 15.66 11.05
CA ASN A 477 -3.64 15.50 9.71
C ASN A 477 -2.10 15.49 9.72
N HIS A 478 -1.51 16.04 10.77
CA HIS A 478 -0.07 16.23 10.91
C HIS A 478 0.59 15.35 11.97
N PHE A 479 -0.18 14.62 12.77
CA PHE A 479 0.38 13.84 13.87
C PHE A 479 -0.27 12.46 13.98
N ASN A 480 0.54 11.42 13.80
CA ASN A 480 0.17 10.02 14.00
C ASN A 480 0.96 9.44 15.19
N PHE A 481 0.29 8.57 15.93
CA PHE A 481 0.85 7.88 17.08
C PHE A 481 0.66 6.38 16.91
N THR A 482 1.70 5.59 17.19
CA THR A 482 1.68 4.14 17.18
C THR A 482 2.11 3.64 18.55
N PHE A 483 1.32 2.74 19.11
CA PHE A 483 1.66 1.98 20.30
C PHE A 483 1.71 0.50 19.98
N GLU A 484 2.78 -0.17 20.37
CA GLU A 484 2.95 -1.60 20.18
C GLU A 484 3.44 -2.25 21.45
N THR A 485 2.85 -3.37 21.79
CA THR A 485 3.23 -4.18 22.96
C THR A 485 3.41 -5.63 22.53
N VAL A 486 4.54 -6.21 22.89
CA VAL A 486 4.86 -7.61 22.63
C VAL A 486 5.02 -8.34 23.94
N PHE A 487 4.18 -9.36 24.13
CA PHE A 487 4.28 -10.32 25.23
C PHE A 487 4.88 -11.61 24.69
N ARG A 488 5.93 -12.14 25.30
CA ARG A 488 6.54 -13.42 24.91
C ARG A 488 6.48 -14.39 26.07
N SER A 489 6.24 -15.70 25.77
CA SER A 489 6.29 -16.74 26.77
C SER A 489 7.72 -16.96 27.27
N GLY A 490 7.84 -17.44 28.51
CA GLY A 490 9.13 -17.80 29.10
C GLY A 490 9.71 -19.13 28.62
N PHE A 491 9.16 -19.76 27.55
CA PHE A 491 9.63 -21.05 27.04
C PHE A 491 11.13 -21.01 26.61
N PHE A 492 11.62 -19.85 26.17
CA PHE A 492 13.02 -19.60 25.86
C PHE A 492 13.73 -18.73 26.91
N GLY A 493 13.22 -18.62 28.12
CA GLY A 493 13.69 -17.75 29.19
C GLY A 493 12.53 -17.07 29.91
N ASP A 494 12.82 -16.06 30.75
CA ASP A 494 11.76 -15.30 31.43
C ASP A 494 10.82 -14.60 30.48
N PRO A 495 9.50 -14.50 30.80
CA PRO A 495 8.54 -13.81 29.97
C PRO A 495 8.97 -12.35 29.72
N LYS A 496 8.97 -11.95 28.45
CA LYS A 496 9.42 -10.62 28.03
C LYS A 496 8.22 -9.77 27.68
N LEU A 497 8.22 -8.56 28.20
CA LEU A 497 7.32 -7.51 27.79
C LEU A 497 8.13 -6.39 27.12
N GLU A 498 7.86 -6.13 25.86
CA GLU A 498 8.43 -5.03 25.12
C GLU A 498 7.33 -4.00 24.81
N LEU A 499 7.62 -2.75 25.09
CA LEU A 499 6.74 -1.61 24.81
C LEU A 499 7.41 -0.74 23.77
N SER A 500 6.75 -0.54 22.66
CA SER A 500 7.23 0.36 21.61
C SER A 500 6.23 1.49 21.42
N VAL A 501 6.75 2.71 21.36
CA VAL A 501 5.98 3.91 21.11
C VAL A 501 6.61 4.64 19.94
N GLY A 502 5.81 4.96 18.94
CA GLY A 502 6.25 5.72 17.78
C GLY A 502 5.32 6.89 17.52
N TRP A 503 5.84 7.93 16.90
CA TRP A 503 5.05 9.03 16.39
C TRP A 503 5.64 9.56 15.10
N THR A 504 4.78 10.14 14.26
CA THR A 504 5.16 10.84 13.04
C THR A 504 4.48 12.20 13.04
N THR A 505 5.25 13.26 12.86
CA THR A 505 4.74 14.61 12.62
C THR A 505 5.01 14.99 11.16
N ARG A 506 4.09 15.79 10.58
CA ARG A 506 4.23 16.33 9.22
C ARG A 506 4.05 17.85 9.27
N TRP A 507 4.81 18.59 8.46
CA TRP A 507 4.70 20.06 8.33
C TRP A 507 4.76 20.48 6.87
#